data_8dc22126f4e0f1ca9937d39db3bf8779
#
_entry.id   8dc22126f4e0f1ca9937d39db3bf8779
#
_cell.length_a   1.000
_cell.length_b   1.000
_cell.length_c   1.000
_cell.angle_alpha   90.00
_cell.angle_beta   90.00
_cell.angle_gamma   90.00
#
_symmetry.space_group_name_H-M   'P 1'
#
loop_
_entity.id
_entity.type
_entity.pdbx_description
1 polymer ?
#
loop_
_entity_poly.entity_id
_entity_poly.type
_entity_poly.pdbx_seq_one_letter_code
_entity_poly.pdbx_strand_id
1 'polypeptide(L)'
;LRSTLFPYTTLFRSELFTTQTTAEDWEGFKALVQESSIADKELILRVLSMYQDPIVREQEIKNMSTAYEALAKDILPQLRRSKLIVDVNLIGLNDEEILAAIKSDPSSLSLEQLLYAGTLTEDPAEVLKYYQLAAEKEPKCYRAWNNIGWTLLEMGKTEEAMEALEKAKALKYDDTVKNNLGFAALLSGDIKAAAEYFNSMSAATPQSKFGLGTIA
;
A
#
# COMPACT_ATOMS: atom_id res chain seq x y z
N LEU A 1 -11.95 25.44 -9.92
CA LEU A 1 -11.92 23.95 -9.69
C LEU A 1 -10.66 23.27 -10.23
N ARG A 2 -9.69 24.01 -10.81
CA ARG A 2 -8.45 23.43 -11.36
C ARG A 2 -7.24 23.48 -10.42
N SER A 3 -7.29 24.19 -9.31
CA SER A 3 -6.08 24.48 -8.52
C SER A 3 -5.94 23.68 -7.21
N THR A 4 -6.89 22.87 -6.85
CA THR A 4 -6.92 22.20 -5.52
C THR A 4 -6.63 20.70 -5.53
N LEU A 5 -6.61 20.05 -6.70
CA LEU A 5 -6.39 18.60 -6.77
C LEU A 5 -4.94 18.16 -6.93
N PHE A 6 -4.07 19.01 -7.49
CA PHE A 6 -2.65 18.68 -7.66
C PHE A 6 -1.78 19.94 -7.48
N PRO A 7 -1.33 20.26 -6.27
CA PRO A 7 -0.42 21.38 -6.05
C PRO A 7 0.97 21.19 -6.69
N TYR A 8 1.23 20.05 -7.33
CA TYR A 8 2.52 19.70 -7.95
C TYR A 8 2.43 19.50 -9.46
N THR A 9 1.69 20.36 -10.17
CA THR A 9 1.62 20.35 -11.64
C THR A 9 2.97 20.50 -12.34
N THR A 10 4.01 20.91 -11.62
CA THR A 10 5.39 20.98 -12.12
C THR A 10 6.11 19.63 -12.18
N LEU A 11 5.56 18.55 -11.60
CA LEU A 11 6.16 17.21 -11.61
C LEU A 11 5.84 16.41 -12.88
N PHE A 12 4.82 16.81 -13.63
CA PHE A 12 4.47 16.17 -14.91
C PHE A 12 5.10 16.94 -16.08
N ARG A 13 6.41 16.81 -16.23
CA ARG A 13 7.09 17.27 -17.44
C ARG A 13 6.85 16.26 -18.55
N SER A 14 6.56 16.74 -19.76
CA SER A 14 6.38 15.88 -20.96
C SER A 14 7.59 14.97 -21.22
N GLU A 15 8.77 15.38 -20.78
CA GLU A 15 10.04 14.64 -20.86
C GLU A 15 10.04 13.34 -20.02
N LEU A 16 9.15 13.22 -19.01
CA LEU A 16 9.01 12.03 -18.17
C LEU A 16 8.05 11.00 -18.77
N PHE A 17 7.36 11.34 -19.86
CA PHE A 17 6.42 10.46 -20.50
C PHE A 17 7.00 9.94 -21.82
N THR A 18 7.23 8.65 -21.90
CA THR A 18 7.46 7.97 -23.16
C THR A 18 6.18 7.28 -23.59
N THR A 19 5.76 7.52 -24.82
CA THR A 19 4.63 6.79 -25.42
C THR A 19 5.18 5.67 -26.27
N GLN A 20 4.77 4.45 -25.97
CA GLN A 20 5.03 3.29 -26.80
C GLN A 20 3.71 2.83 -27.39
N THR A 21 3.62 2.82 -28.72
CA THR A 21 2.44 2.33 -29.43
C THR A 21 2.74 0.91 -29.90
N THR A 22 1.95 -0.06 -29.48
CA THR A 22 1.94 -1.40 -30.06
C THR A 22 0.87 -1.41 -31.13
N ALA A 23 1.27 -1.29 -32.38
CA ALA A 23 0.35 -1.18 -33.53
C ALA A 23 -0.54 -2.41 -33.68
N GLU A 24 -0.02 -3.59 -33.36
CA GLU A 24 -0.71 -4.87 -33.45
C GLU A 24 -0.33 -5.73 -32.25
N ASP A 25 -1.18 -5.72 -31.21
CA ASP A 25 -0.96 -6.53 -30.00
C ASP A 25 -1.45 -7.98 -30.22
N TRP A 26 -0.72 -8.71 -31.06
CA TRP A 26 -1.05 -10.10 -31.37
C TRP A 26 -0.93 -11.03 -30.16
N GLU A 27 -0.06 -10.76 -29.23
CA GLU A 27 0.08 -11.54 -27.99
C GLU A 27 -1.13 -11.31 -27.05
N GLY A 28 -1.53 -10.06 -26.89
CA GLY A 28 -2.75 -9.73 -26.14
C GLY A 28 -4.00 -10.29 -26.81
N PHE A 29 -4.08 -10.25 -28.15
CA PHE A 29 -5.16 -10.85 -28.90
C PHE A 29 -5.24 -12.36 -28.68
N LYS A 30 -4.11 -13.06 -28.78
CA LYS A 30 -4.03 -14.50 -28.54
C LYS A 30 -4.47 -14.88 -27.14
N ALA A 31 -4.02 -14.14 -26.12
CA ALA A 31 -4.41 -14.38 -24.73
C ALA A 31 -5.92 -14.22 -24.53
N LEU A 32 -6.51 -13.14 -25.03
CA LEU A 32 -7.96 -12.90 -24.92
C LEU A 32 -8.78 -13.96 -25.66
N VAL A 33 -8.34 -14.42 -26.84
CA VAL A 33 -8.99 -15.50 -27.57
C VAL A 33 -8.92 -16.80 -26.78
N GLN A 34 -7.78 -17.13 -26.16
CA GLN A 34 -7.61 -18.33 -25.34
C GLN A 34 -8.56 -18.37 -24.14
N GLU A 35 -8.78 -17.23 -23.50
CA GLU A 35 -9.66 -17.09 -22.36
C GLU A 35 -11.15 -16.98 -22.74
N SER A 36 -11.44 -16.69 -24.00
CA SER A 36 -12.81 -16.48 -24.48
C SER A 36 -13.61 -17.77 -24.61
N SER A 37 -14.93 -17.62 -24.66
CA SER A 37 -15.88 -18.70 -24.96
C SER A 37 -16.31 -18.76 -26.45
N ILE A 38 -15.55 -18.12 -27.36
CA ILE A 38 -15.86 -18.10 -28.80
C ILE A 38 -15.76 -19.53 -29.35
N ALA A 39 -16.80 -19.96 -30.10
CA ALA A 39 -16.92 -21.33 -30.58
C ALA A 39 -15.74 -21.79 -31.47
N ASP A 40 -15.23 -20.88 -32.30
CA ASP A 40 -14.16 -21.16 -33.25
C ASP A 40 -12.76 -20.77 -32.74
N LYS A 41 -12.57 -20.63 -31.42
CA LYS A 41 -11.30 -20.17 -30.85
C LYS A 41 -10.09 -21.01 -31.27
N GLU A 42 -10.23 -22.33 -31.31
CA GLU A 42 -9.17 -23.23 -31.71
C GLU A 42 -8.73 -23.00 -33.16
N LEU A 43 -9.68 -22.71 -34.07
CA LEU A 43 -9.38 -22.37 -35.44
C LEU A 43 -8.64 -21.03 -35.55
N ILE A 44 -9.08 -20.02 -34.77
CA ILE A 44 -8.40 -18.72 -34.72
C ILE A 44 -6.97 -18.88 -34.22
N LEU A 45 -6.76 -19.60 -33.09
CA LEU A 45 -5.44 -19.87 -32.54
C LEU A 45 -4.54 -20.63 -33.52
N ARG A 46 -5.10 -21.52 -34.31
CA ARG A 46 -4.38 -22.22 -35.36
C ARG A 46 -3.93 -21.29 -36.48
N VAL A 47 -4.80 -20.38 -36.93
CA VAL A 47 -4.46 -19.34 -37.92
C VAL A 47 -3.31 -18.46 -37.40
N LEU A 48 -3.39 -18.04 -36.11
CA LEU A 48 -2.32 -17.26 -35.49
C LEU A 48 -0.96 -17.98 -35.49
N SER A 49 -0.98 -19.30 -35.37
CA SER A 49 0.26 -20.10 -35.35
C SER A 49 0.81 -20.40 -36.75
N MET A 50 -0.06 -20.47 -37.76
CA MET A 50 0.32 -20.83 -39.14
C MET A 50 0.91 -19.64 -39.91
N TYR A 51 0.38 -18.45 -39.73
CA TYR A 51 0.77 -17.27 -40.50
C TYR A 51 1.60 -16.33 -39.61
N GLN A 52 2.86 -16.10 -40.03
CA GLN A 52 3.74 -15.17 -39.32
C GLN A 52 3.58 -13.72 -39.82
N ASP A 53 3.20 -13.54 -41.06
CA ASP A 53 2.94 -12.23 -41.66
C ASP A 53 1.63 -11.64 -41.08
N PRO A 54 1.69 -10.46 -40.43
CA PRO A 54 0.54 -9.83 -39.81
C PRO A 54 -0.60 -9.54 -40.81
N ILE A 55 -0.28 -9.12 -42.03
CA ILE A 55 -1.27 -8.77 -43.07
C ILE A 55 -2.03 -10.02 -43.51
N VAL A 56 -1.33 -11.10 -43.76
CA VAL A 56 -1.92 -12.39 -44.16
C VAL A 56 -2.77 -12.94 -43.01
N ARG A 57 -2.25 -12.87 -41.79
CA ARG A 57 -2.94 -13.30 -40.56
C ARG A 57 -4.28 -12.56 -40.35
N GLU A 58 -4.25 -11.24 -40.50
CA GLU A 58 -5.44 -10.41 -40.41
C GLU A 58 -6.47 -10.76 -41.49
N GLN A 59 -6.01 -10.97 -42.71
CA GLN A 59 -6.89 -11.34 -43.83
C GLN A 59 -7.55 -12.70 -43.62
N GLU A 60 -6.80 -13.69 -43.15
CA GLU A 60 -7.35 -15.03 -42.87
C GLU A 60 -8.35 -15.03 -41.75
N ILE A 61 -8.11 -14.24 -40.69
CA ILE A 61 -9.08 -14.08 -39.60
C ILE A 61 -10.35 -13.37 -40.08
N LYS A 62 -10.22 -12.34 -40.94
CA LYS A 62 -11.37 -11.66 -41.55
C LYS A 62 -12.20 -12.56 -42.46
N ASN A 63 -11.55 -13.52 -43.14
CA ASN A 63 -12.23 -14.48 -43.99
C ASN A 63 -13.12 -15.47 -43.21
N MET A 64 -12.92 -15.58 -41.89
CA MET A 64 -13.76 -16.40 -41.01
C MET A 64 -14.96 -15.59 -40.51
N SER A 65 -15.96 -15.38 -41.36
CA SER A 65 -17.03 -14.40 -41.17
C SER A 65 -17.75 -14.43 -39.79
N THR A 66 -18.16 -15.61 -39.37
CA THR A 66 -18.87 -15.78 -38.08
C THR A 66 -17.96 -15.58 -36.88
N ALA A 67 -16.72 -16.10 -36.96
CA ALA A 67 -15.71 -15.92 -35.93
C ALA A 67 -15.26 -14.45 -35.84
N TYR A 68 -15.14 -13.76 -36.97
CA TYR A 68 -14.75 -12.35 -37.01
C TYR A 68 -15.79 -11.43 -36.35
N GLU A 69 -17.10 -11.68 -36.54
CA GLU A 69 -18.14 -10.91 -35.87
C GLU A 69 -18.05 -11.03 -34.35
N ALA A 70 -17.84 -12.25 -33.84
CA ALA A 70 -17.64 -12.47 -32.40
C ALA A 70 -16.37 -11.79 -31.88
N LEU A 71 -15.24 -11.88 -32.64
CA LEU A 71 -14.00 -11.19 -32.31
C LEU A 71 -14.16 -9.67 -32.27
N ALA A 72 -14.84 -9.11 -33.27
CA ALA A 72 -15.06 -7.67 -33.37
C ALA A 72 -15.91 -7.12 -32.21
N LYS A 73 -16.84 -7.93 -31.71
CA LYS A 73 -17.73 -7.56 -30.61
C LYS A 73 -17.07 -7.74 -29.25
N ASP A 74 -16.41 -8.87 -29.01
CA ASP A 74 -16.04 -9.31 -27.65
C ASP A 74 -14.54 -9.15 -27.36
N ILE A 75 -13.66 -9.24 -28.38
CA ILE A 75 -12.19 -9.23 -28.20
C ILE A 75 -11.55 -7.91 -28.60
N LEU A 76 -11.83 -7.42 -29.82
CA LEU A 76 -11.15 -6.22 -30.33
C LEU A 76 -11.38 -4.96 -29.49
N PRO A 77 -12.53 -4.72 -28.84
CA PRO A 77 -12.69 -3.59 -27.95
C PRO A 77 -11.77 -3.64 -26.71
N GLN A 78 -11.46 -4.84 -26.22
CA GLN A 78 -10.57 -5.03 -25.06
C GLN A 78 -9.10 -4.74 -25.40
N LEU A 79 -8.69 -4.83 -26.66
CA LEU A 79 -7.35 -4.48 -27.15
C LEU A 79 -7.18 -2.96 -27.34
N ARG A 80 -8.26 -2.22 -27.49
CA ARG A 80 -8.26 -0.75 -27.59
C ARG A 80 -8.12 -0.12 -26.21
N ARG A 81 -6.98 -0.35 -25.56
CA ARG A 81 -6.70 0.15 -24.20
C ARG A 81 -5.36 0.88 -24.17
N SER A 82 -5.31 1.92 -23.35
CA SER A 82 -4.07 2.55 -22.95
C SER A 82 -3.59 1.89 -21.66
N LYS A 83 -2.35 1.41 -21.64
CA LYS A 83 -1.69 0.90 -20.43
C LYS A 83 -0.78 2.01 -19.91
N LEU A 84 -1.07 2.50 -18.69
CA LEU A 84 -0.17 3.40 -17.99
C LEU A 84 0.81 2.55 -17.18
N ILE A 85 2.09 2.64 -17.52
CA ILE A 85 3.18 2.07 -16.73
C ILE A 85 3.84 3.24 -16.03
N VAL A 86 3.91 3.20 -14.71
CA VAL A 86 4.58 4.21 -13.90
C VAL A 86 5.81 3.55 -13.28
N ASP A 87 6.98 3.94 -13.77
CA ASP A 87 8.25 3.57 -13.15
C ASP A 87 8.54 4.59 -12.05
N VAL A 88 8.46 4.14 -10.80
CA VAL A 88 8.74 4.98 -9.64
C VAL A 88 10.16 4.69 -9.17
N ASN A 89 11.07 5.62 -9.42
CA ASN A 89 12.37 5.61 -8.78
C ASN A 89 12.22 6.23 -7.38
N LEU A 90 12.26 5.41 -6.35
CA LEU A 90 12.34 5.89 -4.98
C LEU A 90 13.76 6.41 -4.75
N ILE A 91 13.91 7.74 -4.81
CA ILE A 91 15.13 8.41 -4.40
C ILE A 91 15.05 8.57 -2.89
N GLY A 92 15.56 7.60 -2.17
CA GLY A 92 15.58 7.59 -0.70
C GLY A 92 16.72 6.70 -0.20
N LEU A 93 17.04 6.84 1.07
CA LEU A 93 17.98 5.93 1.72
C LEU A 93 17.37 4.52 1.77
N ASN A 94 18.18 3.50 1.51
CA ASN A 94 17.80 2.11 1.75
C ASN A 94 17.86 1.78 3.26
N ASP A 95 17.44 0.58 3.64
CA ASP A 95 17.35 0.16 5.04
C ASP A 95 18.69 0.25 5.78
N GLU A 96 19.78 -0.18 5.14
CA GLU A 96 21.12 -0.15 5.71
C GLU A 96 21.62 1.30 5.89
N GLU A 97 21.34 2.17 4.93
CA GLU A 97 21.67 3.60 4.97
C GLU A 97 20.86 4.32 6.06
N ILE A 98 19.59 3.99 6.25
CA ILE A 98 18.75 4.54 7.34
C ILE A 98 19.34 4.14 8.69
N LEU A 99 19.65 2.85 8.89
CA LEU A 99 20.22 2.35 10.14
C LEU A 99 21.61 2.92 10.41
N ALA A 100 22.41 3.15 9.37
CA ALA A 100 23.71 3.81 9.50
C ALA A 100 23.56 5.29 9.86
N ALA A 101 22.63 6.00 9.24
CA ALA A 101 22.35 7.40 9.52
C ALA A 101 21.82 7.61 10.96
N ILE A 102 20.99 6.72 11.48
CA ILE A 102 20.53 6.78 12.88
C ILE A 102 21.71 6.71 13.85
N LYS A 103 22.73 5.95 13.53
CA LYS A 103 23.92 5.79 14.39
C LYS A 103 24.88 6.97 14.29
N SER A 104 24.99 7.60 13.11
CA SER A 104 25.95 8.68 12.84
C SER A 104 25.35 10.07 12.99
N ASP A 105 24.22 10.32 12.35
CA ASP A 105 23.51 11.60 12.36
C ASP A 105 21.99 11.39 12.17
N PRO A 106 21.24 11.08 13.24
CA PRO A 106 19.80 10.90 13.16
C PRO A 106 19.03 12.15 12.74
N SER A 107 19.65 13.35 12.88
CA SER A 107 19.00 14.61 12.51
C SER A 107 18.81 14.76 10.99
N SER A 108 19.63 14.08 10.19
CA SER A 108 19.54 14.05 8.73
C SER A 108 18.31 13.29 8.21
N LEU A 109 17.76 12.38 9.00
CA LEU A 109 16.62 11.57 8.62
C LEU A 109 15.29 12.36 8.71
N SER A 110 14.41 12.11 7.76
CA SER A 110 13.03 12.63 7.81
C SER A 110 12.21 11.92 8.89
N LEU A 111 11.08 12.52 9.29
CA LEU A 111 10.13 11.88 10.19
C LEU A 111 9.70 10.48 9.72
N GLU A 112 9.38 10.34 8.42
CA GLU A 112 8.93 9.06 7.86
C GLU A 112 10.04 8.00 7.90
N GLN A 113 11.30 8.38 7.68
CA GLN A 113 12.43 7.47 7.79
C GLN A 113 12.68 7.03 9.24
N LEU A 114 12.52 7.93 10.21
CA LEU A 114 12.62 7.58 11.64
C LEU A 114 11.49 6.64 12.08
N LEU A 115 10.25 6.89 11.62
CA LEU A 115 9.13 5.99 11.90
C LEU A 115 9.31 4.61 11.23
N TYR A 116 9.83 4.60 10.02
CA TYR A 116 10.11 3.37 9.28
C TYR A 116 11.25 2.57 9.93
N ALA A 117 12.28 3.24 10.42
CA ALA A 117 13.41 2.59 11.09
C ALA A 117 12.99 1.71 12.28
N GLY A 118 11.92 2.11 12.99
CA GLY A 118 11.34 1.28 14.05
C GLY A 118 10.78 -0.07 13.59
N THR A 119 10.61 -0.27 12.28
CA THR A 119 10.18 -1.56 11.71
C THR A 119 11.34 -2.42 11.21
N LEU A 120 12.58 -1.91 11.25
CA LEU A 120 13.78 -2.58 10.73
C LEU A 120 14.56 -3.38 11.79
N THR A 121 14.13 -3.33 13.05
CA THR A 121 14.76 -4.05 14.16
C THR A 121 13.69 -4.68 15.06
N GLU A 122 14.03 -5.83 15.65
CA GLU A 122 13.17 -6.51 16.64
C GLU A 122 13.58 -6.18 18.08
N ASP A 123 14.67 -5.41 18.30
CA ASP A 123 15.07 -4.98 19.65
C ASP A 123 14.18 -3.83 20.13
N PRO A 124 13.31 -4.04 21.14
CA PRO A 124 12.39 -3.01 21.61
C PRO A 124 13.10 -1.76 22.13
N ALA A 125 14.32 -1.87 22.61
CA ALA A 125 15.08 -0.72 23.08
C ALA A 125 15.54 0.19 21.92
N GLU A 126 15.96 -0.42 20.80
CA GLU A 126 16.27 0.32 19.57
C GLU A 126 15.02 0.93 18.95
N VAL A 127 13.95 0.15 18.86
CA VAL A 127 12.63 0.61 18.36
C VAL A 127 12.16 1.84 19.13
N LEU A 128 12.21 1.76 20.47
CA LEU A 128 11.82 2.88 21.34
C LEU A 128 12.66 4.12 21.05
N LYS A 129 13.96 3.97 20.95
CA LYS A 129 14.87 5.08 20.64
C LYS A 129 14.53 5.75 19.30
N TYR A 130 14.22 4.98 18.26
CA TYR A 130 13.89 5.53 16.95
C TYR A 130 12.59 6.31 16.96
N TYR A 131 11.57 5.81 17.66
CA TYR A 131 10.31 6.55 17.81
C TYR A 131 10.45 7.77 18.71
N GLN A 132 11.35 7.75 19.70
CA GLN A 132 11.68 8.93 20.51
C GLN A 132 12.33 10.02 19.63
N LEU A 133 13.30 9.67 18.79
CA LEU A 133 13.90 10.60 17.82
C LEU A 133 12.83 11.18 16.86
N ALA A 134 11.86 10.38 16.43
CA ALA A 134 10.74 10.85 15.62
C ALA A 134 9.87 11.87 16.38
N ALA A 135 9.60 11.61 17.67
CA ALA A 135 8.81 12.51 18.53
C ALA A 135 9.59 13.80 18.89
N GLU A 136 10.90 13.72 19.03
CA GLU A 136 11.76 14.90 19.24
C GLU A 136 11.79 15.78 17.97
N LYS A 137 11.89 15.17 16.78
CA LYS A 137 11.88 15.88 15.50
C LYS A 137 10.53 16.55 15.22
N GLU A 138 9.44 15.85 15.48
CA GLU A 138 8.07 16.35 15.26
C GLU A 138 7.17 16.02 16.48
N PRO A 139 7.18 16.87 17.52
CA PRO A 139 6.43 16.64 18.75
C PRO A 139 4.90 16.53 18.57
N LYS A 140 4.38 17.03 17.44
CA LYS A 140 2.96 16.95 17.08
C LYS A 140 2.60 15.72 16.26
N CYS A 141 3.55 14.83 16.00
CA CYS A 141 3.29 13.57 15.32
C CYS A 141 2.66 12.55 16.27
N TYR A 142 1.34 12.35 16.20
CA TYR A 142 0.64 11.37 17.05
C TYR A 142 1.15 9.94 16.81
N ARG A 143 1.60 9.60 15.57
CA ARG A 143 2.13 8.27 15.25
C ARG A 143 3.38 7.93 16.07
N ALA A 144 4.27 8.91 16.24
CA ALA A 144 5.48 8.72 17.03
C ALA A 144 5.11 8.40 18.49
N TRP A 145 4.24 9.19 19.12
CA TRP A 145 3.78 8.97 20.49
C TRP A 145 3.00 7.66 20.65
N ASN A 146 2.16 7.31 19.69
CA ASN A 146 1.42 6.04 19.67
C ASN A 146 2.36 4.83 19.59
N ASN A 147 3.39 4.91 18.74
CA ASN A 147 4.37 3.84 18.58
C ASN A 147 5.28 3.72 19.81
N ILE A 148 5.69 4.85 20.44
CA ILE A 148 6.37 4.83 21.73
C ILE A 148 5.53 4.09 22.76
N GLY A 149 4.23 4.43 22.88
CA GLY A 149 3.34 3.78 23.81
C GLY A 149 3.23 2.28 23.59
N TRP A 150 3.01 1.86 22.34
CA TRP A 150 2.96 0.44 22.00
C TRP A 150 4.26 -0.30 22.36
N THR A 151 5.41 0.24 21.97
CA THR A 151 6.72 -0.36 22.29
C THR A 151 6.96 -0.47 23.79
N LEU A 152 6.54 0.53 24.57
CA LEU A 152 6.62 0.49 26.02
C LEU A 152 5.71 -0.59 26.63
N LEU A 153 4.52 -0.84 26.05
CA LEU A 153 3.67 -1.98 26.44
C LEU A 153 4.36 -3.33 26.20
N GLU A 154 4.99 -3.49 25.05
CA GLU A 154 5.77 -4.70 24.72
C GLU A 154 6.95 -4.92 25.69
N MET A 155 7.52 -3.83 26.22
CA MET A 155 8.55 -3.86 27.26
C MET A 155 8.00 -4.05 28.69
N GLY A 156 6.68 -4.13 28.87
CA GLY A 156 6.03 -4.23 30.17
C GLY A 156 6.02 -2.94 30.98
N LYS A 157 6.35 -1.79 30.37
CA LYS A 157 6.39 -0.46 31.00
C LYS A 157 5.05 0.26 30.86
N THR A 158 4.03 -0.29 31.50
CA THR A 158 2.63 0.13 31.30
C THR A 158 2.36 1.58 31.67
N GLU A 159 2.97 2.09 32.75
CA GLU A 159 2.78 3.48 33.19
C GLU A 159 3.37 4.48 32.18
N GLU A 160 4.62 4.26 31.76
CA GLU A 160 5.27 5.09 30.75
C GLU A 160 4.52 5.02 29.39
N ALA A 161 3.99 3.84 29.04
CA ALA A 161 3.18 3.64 27.84
C ALA A 161 1.90 4.47 27.88
N MET A 162 1.20 4.48 29.00
CA MET A 162 -0.01 5.26 29.18
C MET A 162 0.25 6.76 28.98
N GLU A 163 1.35 7.29 29.54
CA GLU A 163 1.74 8.69 29.34
C GLU A 163 1.97 9.03 27.86
N ALA A 164 2.66 8.15 27.12
CA ALA A 164 2.90 8.35 25.70
C ALA A 164 1.61 8.27 24.88
N LEU A 165 0.74 7.32 25.20
CA LEU A 165 -0.55 7.15 24.53
C LEU A 165 -1.53 8.30 24.81
N GLU A 166 -1.53 8.89 25.99
CA GLU A 166 -2.32 10.09 26.29
C GLU A 166 -1.81 11.32 25.50
N LYS A 167 -0.50 11.44 25.25
CA LYS A 167 0.05 12.45 24.32
C LYS A 167 -0.44 12.20 22.90
N ALA A 168 -0.42 10.94 22.44
CA ALA A 168 -0.94 10.58 21.12
C ALA A 168 -2.44 10.93 21.00
N LYS A 169 -3.24 10.58 22.00
CA LYS A 169 -4.68 10.87 22.11
C LYS A 169 -4.97 12.37 22.05
N ALA A 170 -4.19 13.19 22.74
CA ALA A 170 -4.34 14.64 22.72
C ALA A 170 -4.10 15.24 21.32
N LEU A 171 -3.26 14.60 20.49
CA LEU A 171 -2.97 15.02 19.12
C LEU A 171 -3.97 14.46 18.12
N LYS A 172 -4.33 13.17 18.24
CA LYS A 172 -5.32 12.50 17.42
C LYS A 172 -5.88 11.28 18.14
N TYR A 173 -7.18 11.22 18.27
CA TYR A 173 -7.89 10.12 18.93
C TYR A 173 -8.60 9.23 17.92
N ASP A 174 -7.81 8.44 17.17
CA ASP A 174 -8.32 7.46 16.21
C ASP A 174 -8.35 6.03 16.79
N ASP A 175 -8.83 5.08 16.00
CA ASP A 175 -8.99 3.70 16.45
C ASP A 175 -7.66 3.01 16.79
N THR A 176 -6.55 3.42 16.19
CA THR A 176 -5.23 2.89 16.54
C THR A 176 -4.82 3.28 17.94
N VAL A 177 -5.02 4.56 18.28
CA VAL A 177 -4.72 5.08 19.63
C VAL A 177 -5.68 4.48 20.67
N LYS A 178 -6.98 4.35 20.34
CA LYS A 178 -7.97 3.69 21.21
C LYS A 178 -7.58 2.23 21.51
N ASN A 179 -7.19 1.49 20.47
CA ASN A 179 -6.74 0.11 20.61
C ASN A 179 -5.57 0.00 21.61
N ASN A 180 -4.55 0.83 21.44
CA ASN A 180 -3.37 0.79 22.29
C ASN A 180 -3.67 1.26 23.73
N LEU A 181 -4.52 2.27 23.92
CA LEU A 181 -5.03 2.66 25.23
C LEU A 181 -5.84 1.54 25.88
N GLY A 182 -6.64 0.80 25.12
CA GLY A 182 -7.36 -0.37 25.59
C GLY A 182 -6.42 -1.44 26.15
N PHE A 183 -5.33 -1.75 25.44
CA PHE A 183 -4.31 -2.69 25.93
C PHE A 183 -3.55 -2.14 27.15
N ALA A 184 -3.22 -0.85 27.16
CA ALA A 184 -2.57 -0.23 28.32
C ALA A 184 -3.46 -0.33 29.57
N ALA A 185 -4.76 -0.03 29.45
CA ALA A 185 -5.73 -0.17 30.53
C ALA A 185 -5.88 -1.64 30.97
N LEU A 186 -5.93 -2.57 30.01
CA LEU A 186 -6.01 -4.00 30.31
C LEU A 186 -4.80 -4.48 31.12
N LEU A 187 -3.59 -4.10 30.72
CA LEU A 187 -2.35 -4.47 31.39
C LEU A 187 -2.17 -3.79 32.75
N SER A 188 -2.78 -2.61 32.97
CA SER A 188 -2.83 -1.95 34.28
C SER A 188 -3.92 -2.51 35.20
N GLY A 189 -4.77 -3.43 34.70
CA GLY A 189 -5.88 -4.01 35.45
C GLY A 189 -7.17 -3.17 35.47
N ASP A 190 -7.22 -2.06 34.75
CA ASP A 190 -8.45 -1.27 34.57
C ASP A 190 -9.32 -1.84 33.46
N ILE A 191 -10.00 -2.94 33.80
CA ILE A 191 -10.87 -3.69 32.90
C ILE A 191 -12.01 -2.80 32.33
N LYS A 192 -12.52 -1.90 33.13
CA LYS A 192 -13.62 -1.02 32.72
C LYS A 192 -13.15 -0.04 31.65
N ALA A 193 -12.04 0.66 31.89
CA ALA A 193 -11.47 1.55 30.89
C ALA A 193 -11.06 0.82 29.61
N ALA A 194 -10.48 -0.38 29.73
CA ALA A 194 -10.13 -1.20 28.58
C ALA A 194 -11.36 -1.51 27.70
N ALA A 195 -12.48 -1.95 28.32
CA ALA A 195 -13.72 -2.21 27.61
C ALA A 195 -14.28 -0.94 26.94
N GLU A 196 -14.22 0.20 27.59
CA GLU A 196 -14.67 1.48 27.04
C GLU A 196 -13.84 1.87 25.81
N TYR A 197 -12.52 1.74 25.86
CA TYR A 197 -11.64 2.03 24.70
C TYR A 197 -11.96 1.12 23.52
N PHE A 198 -11.99 -0.20 23.71
CA PHE A 198 -12.25 -1.14 22.62
C PHE A 198 -13.64 -0.98 22.01
N ASN A 199 -14.68 -0.74 22.82
CA ASN A 199 -16.04 -0.54 22.31
C ASN A 199 -16.25 0.83 21.64
N SER A 200 -15.39 1.82 21.91
CA SER A 200 -15.45 3.15 21.28
C SER A 200 -14.85 3.19 19.88
N MET A 201 -14.21 2.12 19.43
CA MET A 201 -13.61 2.04 18.09
C MET A 201 -14.69 2.02 17.02
N SER A 202 -14.43 2.67 15.88
CA SER A 202 -15.36 2.72 14.74
C SER A 202 -15.46 1.37 14.02
N ALA A 203 -14.38 0.58 14.05
CA ALA A 203 -14.32 -0.76 13.50
C ALA A 203 -13.56 -1.72 14.43
N ALA A 204 -14.18 -2.85 14.75
CA ALA A 204 -13.53 -3.87 15.56
C ALA A 204 -12.39 -4.56 14.79
N THR A 205 -11.18 -4.49 15.31
CA THR A 205 -10.00 -5.20 14.78
C THR A 205 -9.85 -6.58 15.44
N PRO A 206 -9.05 -7.51 14.87
CA PRO A 206 -8.72 -8.76 15.55
C PRO A 206 -8.13 -8.54 16.94
N GLN A 207 -7.29 -7.52 17.10
CA GLN A 207 -6.66 -7.16 18.38
C GLN A 207 -7.70 -6.67 19.40
N SER A 208 -8.60 -5.76 19.03
CA SER A 208 -9.65 -5.28 19.94
C SER A 208 -10.64 -6.39 20.34
N LYS A 209 -10.95 -7.32 19.41
CA LYS A 209 -11.76 -8.51 19.70
C LYS A 209 -11.06 -9.43 20.71
N PHE A 210 -9.74 -9.63 20.53
CA PHE A 210 -8.94 -10.39 21.49
C PHE A 210 -8.96 -9.70 22.87
N GLY A 211 -8.74 -8.39 22.93
CA GLY A 211 -8.81 -7.63 24.17
C GLY A 211 -10.16 -7.76 24.87
N LEU A 212 -11.27 -7.62 24.13
CA LEU A 212 -12.62 -7.82 24.67
C LEU A 212 -12.88 -9.26 25.13
N GLY A 213 -12.37 -10.26 24.40
CA GLY A 213 -12.48 -11.67 24.79
C GLY A 213 -11.68 -11.99 26.06
N THR A 214 -10.62 -11.23 26.36
CA THR A 214 -9.83 -11.40 27.59
C THR A 214 -10.56 -10.81 28.81
N ILE A 215 -11.48 -9.85 28.59
CA ILE A 215 -12.26 -9.16 29.61
C ILE A 215 -13.55 -9.94 29.97
N ALA A 216 -14.09 -10.72 29.04
CA ALA A 216 -15.34 -11.46 29.19
C ALA A 216 -15.21 -12.69 30.12
#